data_d145b0d7275812413b048b5cf7519788
#
_entry.id   d145b0d7275812413b048b5cf7519788
#
_cell.length_a   1.000
_cell.length_b   1.000
_cell.length_c   1.000
_cell.angle_alpha   90.00
_cell.angle_beta   90.00
_cell.angle_gamma   90.00
#
_symmetry.space_group_name_H-M   'P 1'
#
loop_
_entity.id
_entity.type
_entity.pdbx_description
1 polymer ?
#
loop_
_entity_poly.entity_id
_entity_poly.type
_entity_poly.pdbx_seq_one_letter_code
_entity_poly.pdbx_strand_id
1 'polypeptide(L)'
;MSLRRFTCSKLHRDFKPGFLPLSIGNLLLFIVSALAISACNTLSAGSRMQHPDSTSVIDLPVVKPDETISLAQVIEQTDGAQVVLVGETHTRYDHHLVQLEILKYLYQKSPDLALGVEWFQQPFQNHLDDYIAGKITEKEMLHLTEYFTRWKYDYRLYQPILQYARENQIPLIALNASRELIRALAETEVDDLPPELKAQLPESYDWSDKDYEKRLHDIFELHPEYSGKFENFMRSQLTWDESMAERAAQYLQQKPDARMLIFAGSGHIMFGSGIPNRIKRRIDADQFSILVSEDALPVSKDIADYLVLSVEQSLPPTGLIGAFLETEGKLLTIEGFSNNSAVKDAGVKKGAVIIGVDEKQVESFSDFKYAIMSKKPGDTIDLHYLDNAEAGRKERKSVSIELR
;
A
#
# COMPACT_ATOMS: atom_id res chain seq x y z
N MET A 1 34.74 19.65 -67.15
CA MET A 1 35.56 19.63 -65.92
C MET A 1 34.63 19.83 -64.72
N SER A 2 34.28 18.77 -64.00
CA SER A 2 33.56 18.87 -62.83
C SER A 2 33.82 17.62 -61.94
N LEU A 3 34.42 17.85 -60.81
CA LEU A 3 34.81 16.85 -59.82
C LEU A 3 33.60 16.42 -59.02
N ARG A 4 33.27 15.13 -59.04
CA ARG A 4 32.31 14.48 -58.14
C ARG A 4 32.99 14.17 -56.81
N ARG A 5 32.40 14.67 -55.70
CA ARG A 5 32.73 14.23 -54.38
C ARG A 5 31.74 13.14 -53.95
N PHE A 6 32.27 12.00 -53.61
CA PHE A 6 31.54 10.94 -52.88
C PHE A 6 31.49 11.29 -51.40
N THR A 7 30.30 11.31 -50.82
CA THR A 7 30.10 11.37 -49.38
C THR A 7 29.57 10.02 -48.89
N CYS A 8 30.34 9.42 -48.00
CA CYS A 8 30.02 8.18 -47.32
C CYS A 8 28.98 8.47 -46.20
N SER A 9 27.79 7.92 -46.31
CA SER A 9 26.77 7.97 -45.24
C SER A 9 27.01 6.83 -44.28
N LYS A 10 27.42 7.15 -43.06
CA LYS A 10 27.41 6.22 -41.92
C LYS A 10 26.00 6.05 -41.41
N LEU A 11 25.50 4.80 -41.39
CA LEU A 11 24.33 4.39 -40.62
C LEU A 11 24.63 4.55 -39.11
N HIS A 12 23.98 5.50 -38.47
CA HIS A 12 23.77 5.45 -37.01
C HIS A 12 22.41 4.81 -36.77
N ARG A 13 22.41 3.61 -36.19
CA ARG A 13 21.24 3.02 -35.59
C ARG A 13 21.10 3.63 -34.21
N ASP A 14 20.12 4.50 -34.05
CA ASP A 14 19.67 4.99 -32.75
C ASP A 14 18.94 3.87 -32.01
N PHE A 15 19.59 3.31 -31.03
CA PHE A 15 18.95 2.50 -29.99
C PHE A 15 18.26 3.48 -29.03
N LYS A 16 16.95 3.64 -29.15
CA LYS A 16 16.14 4.26 -28.10
C LYS A 16 15.86 3.19 -27.05
N PRO A 17 16.28 3.38 -25.78
CA PRO A 17 15.78 2.54 -24.70
C PRO A 17 14.28 2.83 -24.53
N GLY A 18 13.45 1.83 -24.72
CA GLY A 18 12.03 1.90 -24.46
C GLY A 18 11.79 2.05 -22.94
N PHE A 19 11.60 3.26 -22.47
CA PHE A 19 11.01 3.52 -21.17
C PHE A 19 9.52 3.16 -21.27
N LEU A 20 9.13 2.06 -20.62
CA LEU A 20 7.74 1.87 -20.28
C LEU A 20 7.35 3.00 -19.31
N PRO A 21 6.28 3.75 -19.57
CA PRO A 21 5.82 4.75 -18.60
C PRO A 21 5.33 4.03 -17.35
N LEU A 22 6.05 4.22 -16.23
CA LEU A 22 5.51 3.94 -14.91
C LEU A 22 4.19 4.72 -14.80
N SER A 23 3.10 4.02 -14.53
CA SER A 23 1.80 4.68 -14.43
C SER A 23 1.83 5.68 -13.27
N ILE A 24 1.32 6.88 -13.50
CA ILE A 24 1.28 8.00 -12.53
C ILE A 24 0.69 7.58 -11.18
N GLY A 25 -0.29 6.67 -11.15
CA GLY A 25 -0.86 6.13 -9.91
C GLY A 25 0.13 5.34 -9.04
N ASN A 26 1.17 4.76 -9.62
CA ASN A 26 2.20 4.05 -8.86
C ASN A 26 3.22 5.00 -8.23
N LEU A 27 3.48 6.13 -8.88
CA LEU A 27 4.43 7.15 -8.41
C LEU A 27 3.85 7.88 -7.19
N LEU A 28 2.56 8.22 -7.23
CA LEU A 28 1.89 8.92 -6.14
C LEU A 28 1.85 8.11 -4.83
N LEU A 29 1.69 6.78 -4.89
CA LEU A 29 1.74 5.92 -3.70
C LEU A 29 3.14 5.89 -3.05
N PHE A 30 4.21 5.92 -3.88
CA PHE A 30 5.58 5.95 -3.39
C PHE A 30 5.96 7.29 -2.72
N ILE A 31 5.37 8.40 -3.17
CA ILE A 31 5.73 9.74 -2.70
C ILE A 31 5.37 9.93 -1.22
N VAL A 32 4.18 9.47 -0.79
CA VAL A 32 3.75 9.60 0.61
C VAL A 32 4.60 8.74 1.56
N SER A 33 5.08 7.58 1.08
CA SER A 33 5.94 6.68 1.87
C SER A 33 7.40 7.17 1.99
N ALA A 34 7.91 7.91 1.00
CA ALA A 34 9.31 8.34 0.97
C ALA A 34 9.65 9.48 1.95
N LEU A 35 8.65 10.22 2.42
CA LEU A 35 8.87 11.36 3.33
C LEU A 35 9.32 10.99 4.73
N ALA A 36 8.95 9.82 5.22
CA ALA A 36 9.45 9.33 6.49
C ALA A 36 10.96 9.04 6.48
N ILE A 37 11.55 8.82 5.29
CA ILE A 37 12.94 8.38 5.14
C ILE A 37 13.91 9.55 4.91
N SER A 38 13.47 10.65 4.31
CA SER A 38 14.40 11.72 3.84
C SER A 38 14.80 12.74 4.91
N ALA A 39 14.09 12.81 6.03
CA ALA A 39 14.45 13.72 7.12
C ALA A 39 15.59 13.21 8.04
N CYS A 40 16.04 11.95 7.85
CA CYS A 40 16.90 11.24 8.79
C CYS A 40 18.40 11.31 8.53
N ASN A 41 18.89 11.93 7.45
CA ASN A 41 20.31 11.77 7.05
C ASN A 41 21.30 12.84 7.53
N THR A 42 20.98 13.73 8.44
CA THR A 42 21.91 14.81 8.82
C THR A 42 22.15 15.07 10.30
N LEU A 43 21.93 14.15 11.23
CA LEU A 43 22.45 14.33 12.60
C LEU A 43 23.02 13.03 13.19
N SER A 44 24.32 13.11 13.41
CA SER A 44 25.19 12.10 14.01
C SER A 44 24.94 11.94 15.52
N ALA A 45 24.98 10.66 15.97
CA ALA A 45 25.37 10.20 17.30
C ALA A 45 24.58 10.74 18.50
N GLY A 46 23.38 10.23 18.70
CA GLY A 46 22.73 10.14 20.01
C GLY A 46 22.66 8.67 20.45
N SER A 47 22.92 8.40 21.70
CA SER A 47 23.02 7.06 22.31
C SER A 47 21.87 6.14 21.87
N ARG A 48 22.21 5.00 21.23
CA ARG A 48 21.30 3.88 21.03
C ARG A 48 20.76 3.43 22.39
N MET A 49 19.44 3.54 22.57
CA MET A 49 18.79 2.83 23.67
C MET A 49 19.00 1.33 23.45
N GLN A 50 19.61 0.65 24.44
CA GLN A 50 19.67 -0.80 24.44
C GLN A 50 18.26 -1.32 24.72
N HIS A 51 17.67 -1.98 23.72
CA HIS A 51 16.37 -2.64 23.87
C HIS A 51 16.58 -3.98 24.60
N PRO A 52 15.76 -4.31 25.61
CA PRO A 52 15.77 -5.63 26.21
C PRO A 52 15.25 -6.67 25.21
N ASP A 53 15.91 -7.82 25.14
CA ASP A 53 15.47 -9.01 24.39
C ASP A 53 14.05 -9.42 24.85
N SER A 54 13.13 -9.61 23.93
CA SER A 54 11.75 -10.09 24.15
C SER A 54 10.69 -9.08 24.64
N THR A 55 10.75 -7.82 24.26
CA THR A 55 9.69 -6.87 24.58
C THR A 55 8.42 -7.19 23.80
N SER A 56 7.29 -7.36 24.50
CA SER A 56 5.97 -7.44 23.87
C SER A 56 5.67 -6.13 23.16
N VAL A 57 4.93 -6.16 22.02
CA VAL A 57 4.53 -4.95 21.28
C VAL A 57 3.76 -3.96 22.19
N ILE A 58 3.00 -4.47 23.16
CA ILE A 58 2.25 -3.66 24.12
C ILE A 58 3.16 -2.89 25.12
N ASP A 59 4.41 -3.32 25.28
CA ASP A 59 5.39 -2.68 26.16
C ASP A 59 6.29 -1.69 25.42
N LEU A 60 6.01 -1.41 24.15
CA LEU A 60 6.78 -0.44 23.38
C LEU A 60 6.71 0.95 24.02
N PRO A 61 7.86 1.69 24.04
CA PRO A 61 7.87 3.05 24.51
C PRO A 61 7.09 3.97 23.57
N VAL A 62 6.33 4.86 24.15
CA VAL A 62 5.60 5.92 23.44
C VAL A 62 6.15 7.25 23.91
N VAL A 63 6.47 8.13 22.98
CA VAL A 63 6.96 9.47 23.30
C VAL A 63 5.83 10.47 23.10
N LYS A 64 5.39 11.08 24.20
CA LYS A 64 4.76 12.39 24.19
C LYS A 64 5.89 13.41 24.33
N PRO A 65 5.85 14.58 23.70
CA PRO A 65 7.01 15.50 23.67
C PRO A 65 7.68 15.82 25.02
N ASP A 66 6.96 15.63 26.10
CA ASP A 66 7.35 15.91 27.48
C ASP A 66 7.28 14.69 28.41
N GLU A 67 6.81 13.52 27.92
CA GLU A 67 6.57 12.34 28.75
C GLU A 67 6.73 11.05 27.93
N THR A 68 7.31 10.00 28.52
CA THR A 68 7.34 8.66 27.91
C THR A 68 6.37 7.76 28.65
N ILE A 69 5.44 7.15 27.92
CA ILE A 69 4.42 6.25 28.46
C ILE A 69 4.38 4.96 27.63
N SER A 70 3.70 3.93 28.12
CA SER A 70 3.53 2.68 27.38
C SER A 70 2.41 2.79 26.35
N LEU A 71 2.43 1.91 25.32
CA LEU A 71 1.34 1.82 24.35
C LEU A 71 -0.01 1.54 25.04
N ALA A 72 -0.03 0.69 26.08
CA ALA A 72 -1.24 0.44 26.84
C ALA A 72 -1.85 1.73 27.45
N GLN A 73 -1.00 2.59 28.03
CA GLN A 73 -1.45 3.87 28.58
C GLN A 73 -1.95 4.83 27.50
N VAL A 74 -1.33 4.83 26.30
CA VAL A 74 -1.84 5.61 25.16
C VAL A 74 -3.23 5.15 24.76
N ILE A 75 -3.42 3.84 24.62
CA ILE A 75 -4.72 3.29 24.22
C ILE A 75 -5.79 3.57 25.27
N GLU A 76 -5.45 3.58 26.57
CA GLU A 76 -6.38 4.00 27.61
C GLU A 76 -6.84 5.46 27.45
N GLN A 77 -5.96 6.35 26.95
CA GLN A 77 -6.31 7.75 26.72
C GLN A 77 -7.19 7.96 25.47
N THR A 78 -7.31 6.94 24.60
CA THR A 78 -8.29 6.99 23.50
C THR A 78 -9.72 6.71 23.97
N ASP A 79 -9.94 6.36 25.24
CA ASP A 79 -11.28 6.14 25.79
C ASP A 79 -12.12 7.41 25.61
N GLY A 80 -13.28 7.25 24.96
CA GLY A 80 -14.16 8.37 24.60
C GLY A 80 -13.96 8.89 23.16
N ALA A 81 -12.81 8.69 22.52
CA ALA A 81 -12.66 9.04 21.12
C ALA A 81 -13.48 8.14 20.22
N GLN A 82 -14.30 8.72 19.34
CA GLN A 82 -15.06 7.98 18.35
C GLN A 82 -14.20 7.50 17.20
N VAL A 83 -13.14 8.23 16.86
CA VAL A 83 -12.21 7.89 15.79
C VAL A 83 -10.78 7.83 16.34
N VAL A 84 -10.11 6.72 16.11
CA VAL A 84 -8.67 6.56 16.38
C VAL A 84 -7.96 6.34 15.06
N LEU A 85 -6.98 7.20 14.74
CA LEU A 85 -6.22 7.10 13.51
C LEU A 85 -4.79 6.65 13.83
N VAL A 86 -4.30 5.64 13.12
CA VAL A 86 -2.94 5.10 13.31
C VAL A 86 -2.18 5.13 12.00
N GLY A 87 -1.22 6.05 11.95
CA GLY A 87 -0.35 6.26 10.78
C GLY A 87 0.82 5.29 10.76
N GLU A 88 1.16 4.82 9.56
CA GLU A 88 2.20 3.83 9.34
C GLU A 88 3.09 4.16 8.13
N THR A 89 4.18 3.44 7.97
CA THR A 89 4.97 3.34 6.74
C THR A 89 4.66 1.99 6.10
N HIS A 90 4.04 1.98 4.92
CA HIS A 90 3.44 0.79 4.27
C HIS A 90 4.33 -0.44 4.18
N THR A 91 5.64 -0.26 4.16
CA THR A 91 6.62 -1.36 4.04
C THR A 91 7.13 -1.89 5.39
N ARG A 92 6.75 -1.26 6.50
CA ARG A 92 7.26 -1.57 7.84
C ARG A 92 6.38 -2.60 8.54
N TYR A 93 6.89 -3.80 8.69
CA TYR A 93 6.15 -4.89 9.36
C TYR A 93 5.88 -4.60 10.84
N ASP A 94 6.85 -4.03 11.55
CA ASP A 94 6.71 -3.61 12.94
C ASP A 94 5.60 -2.56 13.13
N HIS A 95 5.38 -1.64 12.18
CA HIS A 95 4.27 -0.71 12.23
C HIS A 95 2.91 -1.43 12.18
N HIS A 96 2.79 -2.44 11.33
CA HIS A 96 1.55 -3.24 11.23
C HIS A 96 1.35 -4.15 12.44
N LEU A 97 2.41 -4.58 13.12
CA LEU A 97 2.29 -5.27 14.41
C LEU A 97 1.74 -4.34 15.51
N VAL A 98 2.19 -3.08 15.55
CA VAL A 98 1.61 -2.08 16.47
C VAL A 98 0.14 -1.84 16.14
N GLN A 99 -0.22 -1.69 14.87
CA GLN A 99 -1.61 -1.55 14.44
C GLN A 99 -2.47 -2.74 14.89
N LEU A 100 -1.96 -3.97 14.75
CA LEU A 100 -2.65 -5.17 15.19
C LEU A 100 -2.91 -5.17 16.70
N GLU A 101 -1.93 -4.78 17.51
CA GLU A 101 -2.10 -4.73 18.98
C GLU A 101 -3.11 -3.64 19.38
N ILE A 102 -3.08 -2.47 18.73
CA ILE A 102 -4.08 -1.43 18.95
C ILE A 102 -5.48 -1.93 18.59
N LEU A 103 -5.63 -2.61 17.45
CA LEU A 103 -6.91 -3.20 17.02
C LEU A 103 -7.45 -4.19 18.05
N LYS A 104 -6.62 -5.13 18.52
CA LYS A 104 -6.99 -6.12 19.51
C LYS A 104 -7.49 -5.48 20.81
N TYR A 105 -6.72 -4.50 21.28
CA TYR A 105 -7.04 -3.84 22.54
C TYR A 105 -8.33 -3.01 22.46
N LEU A 106 -8.51 -2.22 21.40
CA LEU A 106 -9.71 -1.41 21.21
C LEU A 106 -10.97 -2.29 21.01
N TYR A 107 -10.84 -3.39 20.28
CA TYR A 107 -11.96 -4.32 20.08
C TYR A 107 -12.39 -5.01 21.39
N GLN A 108 -11.45 -5.38 22.26
CA GLN A 108 -11.77 -5.94 23.57
C GLN A 108 -12.55 -4.96 24.45
N LYS A 109 -12.28 -3.65 24.33
CA LYS A 109 -12.98 -2.61 25.07
C LYS A 109 -14.30 -2.18 24.44
N SER A 110 -14.40 -2.19 23.13
CA SER A 110 -15.55 -1.72 22.35
C SER A 110 -15.83 -2.68 21.20
N PRO A 111 -16.75 -3.66 21.38
CA PRO A 111 -17.12 -4.60 20.33
C PRO A 111 -17.77 -3.94 19.10
N ASP A 112 -18.33 -2.74 19.24
CA ASP A 112 -18.92 -1.96 18.14
C ASP A 112 -17.85 -1.19 17.34
N LEU A 113 -16.62 -1.71 17.32
CA LEU A 113 -15.50 -1.16 16.56
C LEU A 113 -15.59 -1.55 15.08
N ALA A 114 -15.40 -0.57 14.19
CA ALA A 114 -15.15 -0.79 12.77
C ALA A 114 -13.68 -0.48 12.44
N LEU A 115 -13.12 -1.18 11.45
CA LEU A 115 -11.77 -0.94 10.95
C LEU A 115 -11.83 -0.30 9.56
N GLY A 116 -11.44 0.97 9.46
CA GLY A 116 -11.27 1.67 8.19
C GLY A 116 -9.82 1.53 7.70
N VAL A 117 -9.63 1.18 6.43
CA VAL A 117 -8.29 0.96 5.88
C VAL A 117 -8.09 1.64 4.54
N GLU A 118 -6.90 2.19 4.35
CA GLU A 118 -6.45 2.75 3.07
C GLU A 118 -6.19 1.67 2.01
N TRP A 119 -5.88 0.45 2.42
CA TRP A 119 -5.38 -0.62 1.54
C TRP A 119 -6.38 -1.12 0.50
N PHE A 120 -7.66 -0.80 0.67
CA PHE A 120 -8.74 -1.18 -0.24
C PHE A 120 -9.52 0.03 -0.74
N GLN A 121 -9.89 -0.04 -2.01
CA GLN A 121 -10.63 1.02 -2.70
C GLN A 121 -12.14 0.82 -2.54
N GLN A 122 -12.88 1.91 -2.36
CA GLN A 122 -14.31 1.92 -2.07
C GLN A 122 -15.19 1.06 -3.01
N PRO A 123 -14.93 0.99 -4.33
CA PRO A 123 -15.72 0.14 -5.23
C PRO A 123 -15.70 -1.36 -4.88
N PHE A 124 -14.76 -1.81 -4.06
CA PHE A 124 -14.63 -3.21 -3.66
C PHE A 124 -15.24 -3.53 -2.29
N GLN A 125 -15.98 -2.61 -1.68
CA GLN A 125 -16.53 -2.80 -0.34
C GLN A 125 -17.31 -4.10 -0.19
N ASN A 126 -18.14 -4.45 -1.16
CA ASN A 126 -18.96 -5.68 -1.10
C ASN A 126 -18.10 -6.95 -0.91
N HIS A 127 -16.90 -6.99 -1.49
CA HIS A 127 -16.00 -8.14 -1.33
C HIS A 127 -15.37 -8.20 0.06
N LEU A 128 -15.14 -7.04 0.69
CA LEU A 128 -14.70 -6.99 2.09
C LEU A 128 -15.82 -7.44 3.03
N ASP A 129 -17.05 -7.00 2.78
CA ASP A 129 -18.22 -7.44 3.55
C ASP A 129 -18.41 -8.96 3.46
N ASP A 130 -18.29 -9.53 2.26
CA ASP A 130 -18.40 -10.98 2.04
C ASP A 130 -17.22 -11.75 2.69
N TYR A 131 -16.03 -11.17 2.70
CA TYR A 131 -14.87 -11.75 3.39
C TYR A 131 -15.06 -11.78 4.91
N ILE A 132 -15.49 -10.69 5.52
CA ILE A 132 -15.77 -10.60 6.95
C ILE A 132 -16.92 -11.55 7.34
N ALA A 133 -17.97 -11.63 6.52
CA ALA A 133 -19.08 -12.54 6.72
C ALA A 133 -18.73 -14.04 6.50
N GLY A 134 -17.49 -14.35 6.08
CA GLY A 134 -17.04 -15.71 5.81
C GLY A 134 -17.62 -16.36 4.54
N LYS A 135 -18.27 -15.57 3.67
CA LYS A 135 -18.86 -16.07 2.41
C LYS A 135 -17.83 -16.35 1.34
N ILE A 136 -16.71 -15.63 1.37
CA ILE A 136 -15.57 -15.83 0.47
C ILE A 136 -14.29 -16.07 1.26
N THR A 137 -13.33 -16.74 0.64
CA THR A 137 -12.01 -17.00 1.20
C THR A 137 -11.10 -15.78 1.11
N GLU A 138 -9.98 -15.77 1.85
CA GLU A 138 -8.93 -14.76 1.73
C GLU A 138 -8.39 -14.67 0.29
N LYS A 139 -8.18 -15.82 -0.37
CA LYS A 139 -7.74 -15.87 -1.76
C LYS A 139 -8.72 -15.17 -2.71
N GLU A 140 -10.01 -15.45 -2.55
CA GLU A 140 -11.06 -14.83 -3.36
C GLU A 140 -11.15 -13.33 -3.09
N MET A 141 -11.07 -12.90 -1.85
CA MET A 141 -11.06 -11.47 -1.49
C MET A 141 -9.88 -10.76 -2.16
N LEU A 142 -8.66 -11.29 -2.07
CA LEU A 142 -7.48 -10.70 -2.72
C LEU A 142 -7.59 -10.64 -4.24
N HIS A 143 -8.22 -11.66 -4.86
CA HIS A 143 -8.47 -11.69 -6.30
C HIS A 143 -9.53 -10.66 -6.70
N LEU A 144 -10.69 -10.64 -6.02
CA LEU A 144 -11.83 -9.78 -6.35
C LEU A 144 -11.57 -8.30 -6.07
N THR A 145 -10.73 -7.99 -5.08
CA THR A 145 -10.27 -6.61 -4.81
C THR A 145 -9.09 -6.17 -5.67
N GLU A 146 -8.58 -7.06 -6.53
CA GLU A 146 -7.38 -6.82 -7.34
C GLU A 146 -6.17 -6.35 -6.49
N TYR A 147 -6.05 -6.84 -5.25
CA TYR A 147 -5.08 -6.36 -4.26
C TYR A 147 -3.66 -6.26 -4.81
N PHE A 148 -3.14 -7.34 -5.42
CA PHE A 148 -1.75 -7.40 -5.89
C PHE A 148 -1.43 -6.47 -7.08
N THR A 149 -2.43 -5.93 -7.74
CA THR A 149 -2.25 -4.97 -8.84
C THR A 149 -2.60 -3.53 -8.43
N ARG A 150 -3.45 -3.34 -7.42
CA ARG A 150 -3.90 -2.02 -6.95
C ARG A 150 -3.07 -1.50 -5.79
N TRP A 151 -2.89 -2.29 -4.72
CA TRP A 151 -2.12 -1.89 -3.55
C TRP A 151 -0.63 -2.22 -3.67
N LYS A 152 -0.29 -3.42 -4.16
CA LYS A 152 1.06 -3.89 -4.53
C LYS A 152 2.03 -4.17 -3.39
N TYR A 153 1.81 -3.71 -2.17
CA TYR A 153 2.64 -4.08 -1.02
C TYR A 153 2.47 -5.55 -0.67
N ASP A 154 3.45 -6.11 -0.02
CA ASP A 154 3.40 -7.50 0.42
C ASP A 154 2.20 -7.74 1.34
N TYR A 155 1.28 -8.61 0.93
CA TYR A 155 0.05 -8.87 1.67
C TYR A 155 0.31 -9.38 3.10
N ARG A 156 1.42 -10.07 3.33
CA ARG A 156 1.81 -10.59 4.65
C ARG A 156 2.01 -9.49 5.70
N LEU A 157 2.24 -8.25 5.28
CA LEU A 157 2.28 -7.09 6.17
C LEU A 157 0.93 -6.87 6.85
N TYR A 158 -0.16 -7.05 6.12
CA TYR A 158 -1.54 -6.73 6.52
C TYR A 158 -2.34 -7.95 6.93
N GLN A 159 -1.91 -9.14 6.51
CA GLN A 159 -2.64 -10.40 6.71
C GLN A 159 -3.04 -10.65 8.16
N PRO A 160 -2.18 -10.47 9.18
CA PRO A 160 -2.57 -10.72 10.58
C PRO A 160 -3.72 -9.80 11.04
N ILE A 161 -3.76 -8.56 10.56
CA ILE A 161 -4.82 -7.59 10.88
C ILE A 161 -6.14 -8.03 10.25
N LEU A 162 -6.11 -8.40 8.96
CA LEU A 162 -7.30 -8.81 8.21
C LEU A 162 -7.87 -10.14 8.71
N GLN A 163 -7.01 -11.08 9.10
CA GLN A 163 -7.42 -12.33 9.73
C GLN A 163 -8.09 -12.09 11.07
N TYR A 164 -7.49 -11.24 11.92
CA TYR A 164 -8.09 -10.89 13.21
C TYR A 164 -9.46 -10.21 13.03
N ALA A 165 -9.57 -9.28 12.07
CA ALA A 165 -10.84 -8.62 11.76
C ALA A 165 -11.91 -9.64 11.32
N ARG A 166 -11.54 -10.61 10.47
CA ARG A 166 -12.46 -11.68 10.03
C ARG A 166 -12.88 -12.61 11.16
N GLU A 167 -11.91 -13.09 11.96
CA GLU A 167 -12.18 -14.01 13.09
C GLU A 167 -13.13 -13.41 14.12
N ASN A 168 -13.07 -12.09 14.30
CA ASN A 168 -13.90 -11.34 15.23
C ASN A 168 -15.08 -10.62 14.57
N GLN A 169 -15.30 -10.82 13.27
CA GLN A 169 -16.37 -10.19 12.48
C GLN A 169 -16.38 -8.64 12.58
N ILE A 170 -15.20 -8.03 12.71
CA ILE A 170 -15.06 -6.58 12.76
C ILE A 170 -15.35 -6.02 11.36
N PRO A 171 -16.29 -5.08 11.20
CA PRO A 171 -16.58 -4.46 9.92
C PRO A 171 -15.32 -3.83 9.33
N LEU A 172 -14.97 -4.21 8.10
CA LEU A 172 -13.81 -3.71 7.36
C LEU A 172 -14.26 -2.73 6.29
N ILE A 173 -13.86 -1.47 6.42
CA ILE A 173 -14.31 -0.39 5.56
C ILE A 173 -13.20 0.03 4.60
N ALA A 174 -13.46 -0.13 3.29
CA ALA A 174 -12.59 0.38 2.24
C ALA A 174 -12.68 1.91 2.19
N LEU A 175 -11.61 2.58 2.56
CA LEU A 175 -11.62 4.05 2.62
C LEU A 175 -11.12 4.69 1.31
N ASN A 176 -10.21 4.03 0.60
CA ASN A 176 -9.45 4.65 -0.48
C ASN A 176 -10.32 4.95 -1.71
N ALA A 177 -10.01 6.06 -2.39
CA ALA A 177 -10.56 6.37 -3.70
C ALA A 177 -10.14 5.32 -4.74
N SER A 178 -10.92 5.19 -5.83
CA SER A 178 -10.52 4.31 -6.92
C SER A 178 -9.27 4.82 -7.63
N ARG A 179 -8.40 3.90 -8.04
CA ARG A 179 -7.20 4.24 -8.82
C ARG A 179 -7.54 4.96 -10.12
N GLU A 180 -8.65 4.61 -10.73
CA GLU A 180 -9.16 5.19 -11.97
C GLU A 180 -9.48 6.67 -11.78
N LEU A 181 -10.15 7.03 -10.68
CA LEU A 181 -10.43 8.42 -10.34
C LEU A 181 -9.14 9.22 -10.13
N ILE A 182 -8.26 8.72 -9.28
CA ILE A 182 -7.00 9.42 -8.94
C ILE A 182 -6.13 9.62 -10.19
N ARG A 183 -6.03 8.59 -11.03
CA ARG A 183 -5.29 8.68 -12.28
C ARG A 183 -5.89 9.72 -13.23
N ALA A 184 -7.20 9.70 -13.40
CA ALA A 184 -7.88 10.68 -14.26
C ALA A 184 -7.67 12.12 -13.76
N LEU A 185 -7.75 12.35 -12.43
CA LEU A 185 -7.50 13.67 -11.84
C LEU A 185 -6.05 14.17 -11.98
N ALA A 186 -5.09 13.25 -12.08
CA ALA A 186 -3.70 13.61 -12.36
C ALA A 186 -3.46 14.03 -13.83
N GLU A 187 -4.31 13.59 -14.76
CA GLU A 187 -4.15 13.76 -16.21
C GLU A 187 -5.11 14.79 -16.81
N THR A 188 -6.31 14.97 -16.21
CA THR A 188 -7.40 15.77 -16.78
C THR A 188 -8.02 16.72 -15.76
N GLU A 189 -8.76 17.72 -16.25
CA GLU A 189 -9.56 18.59 -15.40
C GLU A 189 -10.86 17.89 -14.94
N VAL A 190 -11.40 18.34 -13.80
CA VAL A 190 -12.61 17.74 -13.19
C VAL A 190 -13.80 17.74 -14.14
N ASP A 191 -13.95 18.81 -14.93
CA ASP A 191 -15.05 18.96 -15.88
C ASP A 191 -14.98 17.96 -17.04
N ASP A 192 -13.79 17.45 -17.34
CA ASP A 192 -13.55 16.50 -18.43
C ASP A 192 -13.62 15.03 -17.97
N LEU A 193 -13.85 14.78 -16.68
CA LEU A 193 -13.97 13.42 -16.17
C LEU A 193 -15.22 12.71 -16.73
N PRO A 194 -15.15 11.40 -17.01
CA PRO A 194 -16.31 10.59 -17.30
C PRO A 194 -17.36 10.64 -16.17
N PRO A 195 -18.67 10.57 -16.47
CA PRO A 195 -19.73 10.67 -15.46
C PRO A 195 -19.58 9.68 -14.30
N GLU A 196 -19.13 8.46 -14.59
CA GLU A 196 -18.89 7.39 -13.59
C GLU A 196 -17.76 7.71 -12.62
N LEU A 197 -16.76 8.48 -13.04
CA LEU A 197 -15.69 8.95 -12.16
C LEU A 197 -16.11 10.22 -11.42
N LYS A 198 -16.88 11.12 -12.07
CA LYS A 198 -17.46 12.27 -11.36
C LYS A 198 -18.35 11.86 -10.19
N ALA A 199 -19.08 10.76 -10.33
CA ALA A 199 -19.93 10.22 -9.26
C ALA A 199 -19.14 9.66 -8.05
N GLN A 200 -17.83 9.48 -8.17
CA GLN A 200 -16.94 9.04 -7.10
C GLN A 200 -16.21 10.20 -6.42
N LEU A 201 -16.37 11.43 -6.91
CA LEU A 201 -15.76 12.59 -6.28
C LEU A 201 -16.37 12.84 -4.89
N PRO A 202 -15.56 13.20 -3.90
CA PRO A 202 -16.06 13.69 -2.61
C PRO A 202 -17.04 14.87 -2.81
N GLU A 203 -18.08 14.94 -1.97
CA GLU A 203 -19.09 16.00 -2.03
C GLU A 203 -18.49 17.39 -1.79
N SER A 204 -17.41 17.47 -1.03
CA SER A 204 -16.75 18.75 -0.71
C SER A 204 -15.26 18.60 -0.50
N TYR A 205 -14.52 19.66 -0.84
CA TYR A 205 -13.08 19.78 -0.69
C TYR A 205 -12.71 20.98 0.16
N ASP A 206 -11.70 20.80 1.02
CA ASP A 206 -11.07 21.90 1.75
C ASP A 206 -9.74 22.30 1.09
N TRP A 207 -9.75 23.41 0.38
CA TRP A 207 -8.59 24.02 -0.27
C TRP A 207 -7.92 25.12 0.60
N SER A 208 -8.43 25.34 1.80
CA SER A 208 -8.01 26.48 2.64
C SER A 208 -6.76 26.20 3.48
N ASP A 209 -6.39 24.95 3.72
CA ASP A 209 -5.24 24.54 4.52
C ASP A 209 -3.92 24.81 3.80
N LYS A 210 -3.33 25.99 4.08
CA LYS A 210 -2.07 26.44 3.46
C LYS A 210 -0.84 25.68 3.95
N ASP A 211 -0.87 25.17 5.17
CA ASP A 211 0.23 24.36 5.70
C ASP A 211 0.24 22.97 5.06
N TYR A 212 -0.93 22.40 4.80
CA TYR A 212 -1.07 21.18 4.00
C TYR A 212 -0.59 21.40 2.56
N GLU A 213 -1.03 22.45 1.88
CA GLU A 213 -0.59 22.82 0.55
C GLU A 213 0.93 22.96 0.48
N LYS A 214 1.52 23.67 1.45
CA LYS A 214 2.97 23.84 1.52
C LYS A 214 3.70 22.52 1.68
N ARG A 215 3.25 21.62 2.58
CA ARG A 215 3.86 20.30 2.74
C ARG A 215 3.80 19.48 1.46
N LEU A 216 2.67 19.49 0.75
CA LEU A 216 2.53 18.81 -0.52
C LEU A 216 3.45 19.41 -1.59
N HIS A 217 3.64 20.73 -1.57
CA HIS A 217 4.58 21.39 -2.50
C HIS A 217 6.02 20.98 -2.21
N ASP A 218 6.43 20.96 -0.94
CA ASP A 218 7.76 20.51 -0.54
C ASP A 218 8.02 19.06 -0.97
N ILE A 219 7.01 18.18 -0.90
CA ILE A 219 7.07 16.81 -1.40
C ILE A 219 7.22 16.78 -2.92
N PHE A 220 6.40 17.53 -3.62
CA PHE A 220 6.43 17.59 -5.09
C PHE A 220 7.79 18.03 -5.63
N GLU A 221 8.41 19.02 -5.00
CA GLU A 221 9.76 19.52 -5.36
C GLU A 221 10.86 18.46 -5.14
N LEU A 222 10.69 17.55 -4.19
CA LEU A 222 11.64 16.46 -3.95
C LEU A 222 11.58 15.35 -5.02
N HIS A 223 10.59 15.38 -5.91
CA HIS A 223 10.35 14.38 -6.94
C HIS A 223 10.35 15.00 -8.36
N PRO A 224 11.51 15.47 -8.84
CA PRO A 224 11.62 16.13 -10.15
C PRO A 224 11.28 15.21 -11.34
N GLU A 225 11.24 13.90 -11.12
CA GLU A 225 10.75 12.91 -12.10
C GLU A 225 9.23 12.99 -12.35
N TYR A 226 8.49 13.66 -11.48
CA TYR A 226 7.06 13.88 -11.68
C TYR A 226 6.85 14.99 -12.73
N SER A 227 6.42 14.60 -13.93
CA SER A 227 6.26 15.52 -15.07
C SER A 227 4.95 16.30 -15.08
N GLY A 228 4.07 16.09 -14.12
CA GLY A 228 2.76 16.74 -14.01
C GLY A 228 2.84 18.13 -13.40
N LYS A 229 1.71 18.83 -13.37
CA LYS A 229 1.56 20.11 -12.67
C LYS A 229 1.31 19.88 -11.19
N PHE A 230 1.82 20.78 -10.34
CA PHE A 230 1.59 20.72 -8.90
C PHE A 230 0.09 20.72 -8.55
N GLU A 231 -0.72 21.50 -9.27
CA GLU A 231 -2.16 21.56 -9.05
C GLU A 231 -2.86 20.21 -9.23
N ASN A 232 -2.43 19.42 -10.22
CA ASN A 232 -2.96 18.07 -10.46
C ASN A 232 -2.50 17.09 -9.37
N PHE A 233 -1.24 17.19 -8.95
CA PHE A 233 -0.71 16.43 -7.83
C PHE A 233 -1.48 16.74 -6.54
N MET A 234 -1.62 18.01 -6.20
CA MET A 234 -2.35 18.46 -5.03
C MET A 234 -3.82 18.00 -5.07
N ARG A 235 -4.48 18.12 -6.23
CA ARG A 235 -5.87 17.67 -6.42
C ARG A 235 -6.01 16.16 -6.16
N SER A 236 -5.07 15.37 -6.62
CA SER A 236 -5.06 13.92 -6.39
C SER A 236 -4.89 13.58 -4.91
N GLN A 237 -3.93 14.21 -4.24
CA GLN A 237 -3.68 14.01 -2.79
C GLN A 237 -4.90 14.43 -1.97
N LEU A 238 -5.44 15.60 -2.28
CA LEU A 238 -6.64 16.11 -1.61
C LEU A 238 -7.84 15.18 -1.82
N THR A 239 -8.00 14.62 -3.02
CA THR A 239 -9.09 13.67 -3.32
C THR A 239 -8.94 12.38 -2.53
N TRP A 240 -7.73 11.87 -2.33
CA TRP A 240 -7.51 10.73 -1.45
C TRP A 240 -7.98 11.00 -0.03
N ASP A 241 -7.49 12.07 0.59
CA ASP A 241 -7.83 12.43 1.96
C ASP A 241 -9.31 12.72 2.15
N GLU A 242 -9.92 13.46 1.22
CA GLU A 242 -11.35 13.77 1.26
C GLU A 242 -12.20 12.52 1.09
N SER A 243 -11.85 11.63 0.15
CA SER A 243 -12.58 10.36 -0.06
C SER A 243 -12.51 9.46 1.16
N MET A 244 -11.32 9.31 1.77
CA MET A 244 -11.15 8.48 2.96
C MET A 244 -11.92 9.04 4.16
N ALA A 245 -11.83 10.34 4.36
CA ALA A 245 -12.54 11.02 5.44
C ALA A 245 -14.06 10.99 5.27
N GLU A 246 -14.54 11.22 4.05
CA GLU A 246 -15.97 11.17 3.72
C GLU A 246 -16.54 9.78 3.94
N ARG A 247 -15.83 8.74 3.49
CA ARG A 247 -16.26 7.36 3.69
C ARG A 247 -16.33 6.98 5.16
N ALA A 248 -15.35 7.41 5.96
CA ALA A 248 -15.35 7.21 7.41
C ALA A 248 -16.53 7.95 8.08
N ALA A 249 -16.74 9.22 7.72
CA ALA A 249 -17.84 10.02 8.25
C ALA A 249 -19.21 9.44 7.88
N GLN A 250 -19.43 9.01 6.64
CA GLN A 250 -20.66 8.38 6.19
C GLN A 250 -20.98 7.10 6.99
N TYR A 251 -19.96 6.28 7.27
CA TYR A 251 -20.16 5.07 8.08
C TYR A 251 -20.60 5.43 9.50
N LEU A 252 -19.94 6.39 10.15
CA LEU A 252 -20.24 6.83 11.51
C LEU A 252 -21.59 7.56 11.62
N GLN A 253 -21.98 8.31 10.58
CA GLN A 253 -23.33 8.92 10.52
C GLN A 253 -24.44 7.85 10.46
N GLN A 254 -24.20 6.74 9.76
CA GLN A 254 -25.15 5.61 9.69
C GLN A 254 -25.14 4.76 10.97
N LYS A 255 -24.05 4.78 11.73
CA LYS A 255 -23.85 4.04 12.97
C LYS A 255 -23.24 4.95 14.05
N PRO A 256 -24.04 5.84 14.63
CA PRO A 256 -23.53 6.89 15.55
C PRO A 256 -22.88 6.34 16.82
N ASP A 257 -23.28 5.14 17.26
CA ASP A 257 -22.72 4.48 18.45
C ASP A 257 -21.42 3.72 18.17
N ALA A 258 -21.06 3.53 16.88
CA ALA A 258 -19.85 2.83 16.52
C ALA A 258 -18.60 3.70 16.73
N ARG A 259 -17.50 3.03 17.06
CA ARG A 259 -16.15 3.58 16.99
C ARG A 259 -15.49 3.15 15.70
N MET A 260 -14.56 3.95 15.20
CA MET A 260 -13.76 3.60 14.02
C MET A 260 -12.27 3.71 14.31
N LEU A 261 -11.56 2.62 14.07
CA LEU A 261 -10.10 2.61 14.00
C LEU A 261 -9.69 2.75 12.52
N ILE A 262 -8.86 3.73 12.20
CA ILE A 262 -8.42 4.00 10.82
C ILE A 262 -6.92 3.71 10.71
N PHE A 263 -6.55 2.88 9.73
CA PHE A 263 -5.17 2.62 9.35
C PHE A 263 -4.88 3.23 7.98
N ALA A 264 -3.88 4.10 7.94
CA ALA A 264 -3.44 4.77 6.72
C ALA A 264 -1.95 5.14 6.82
N GLY A 265 -1.33 5.46 5.69
CA GLY A 265 0.00 6.01 5.68
C GLY A 265 0.11 7.29 6.52
N SER A 266 1.21 7.46 7.24
CA SER A 266 1.43 8.60 8.14
C SER A 266 1.20 9.95 7.47
N GLY A 267 1.48 10.07 6.17
CA GLY A 267 1.26 11.29 5.39
C GLY A 267 -0.20 11.78 5.36
N HIS A 268 -1.16 10.85 5.50
CA HIS A 268 -2.59 11.16 5.52
C HIS A 268 -3.12 11.55 6.92
N ILE A 269 -2.30 11.39 7.97
CA ILE A 269 -2.72 11.60 9.37
C ILE A 269 -1.94 12.73 10.05
N MET A 270 -0.65 12.86 9.73
CA MET A 270 0.25 13.79 10.39
C MET A 270 -0.26 15.24 10.35
N PHE A 271 0.00 15.98 11.40
CA PHE A 271 -0.42 17.37 11.62
C PHE A 271 -1.94 17.56 11.64
N GLY A 272 -2.72 16.48 11.70
CA GLY A 272 -4.18 16.54 11.64
C GLY A 272 -4.75 17.04 10.30
N SER A 273 -3.92 17.31 9.31
CA SER A 273 -4.30 18.04 8.09
C SER A 273 -4.74 17.17 6.92
N GLY A 274 -4.60 15.86 7.02
CA GLY A 274 -5.12 14.91 6.03
C GLY A 274 -6.55 14.44 6.36
N ILE A 275 -6.69 13.15 6.62
CA ILE A 275 -7.97 12.52 7.01
C ILE A 275 -8.59 13.17 8.26
N PRO A 276 -7.83 13.43 9.37
CA PRO A 276 -8.45 13.88 10.61
C PRO A 276 -9.24 15.19 10.46
N ASN A 277 -8.62 16.22 9.87
CA ASN A 277 -9.26 17.52 9.67
C ASN A 277 -10.54 17.40 8.80
N ARG A 278 -10.51 16.51 7.81
CA ARG A 278 -11.61 16.30 6.88
C ARG A 278 -12.76 15.51 7.50
N ILE A 279 -12.47 14.57 8.42
CA ILE A 279 -13.52 13.93 9.24
C ILE A 279 -14.17 14.98 10.14
N LYS A 280 -13.36 15.77 10.86
CA LYS A 280 -13.86 16.81 11.80
C LYS A 280 -14.76 17.83 11.11
N ARG A 281 -14.51 18.13 9.84
CA ARG A 281 -15.35 19.02 9.05
C ARG A 281 -16.73 18.43 8.73
N ARG A 282 -16.85 17.09 8.69
CA ARG A 282 -18.07 16.37 8.29
C ARG A 282 -18.91 15.90 9.47
N ILE A 283 -18.29 15.57 10.58
CA ILE A 283 -18.95 15.06 11.79
C ILE A 283 -18.28 15.65 13.03
N ASP A 284 -19.08 15.86 14.07
CA ASP A 284 -18.59 16.24 15.40
C ASP A 284 -18.19 14.96 16.15
N ALA A 285 -16.97 14.48 15.91
CA ALA A 285 -16.43 13.27 16.49
C ALA A 285 -15.10 13.57 17.18
N ASP A 286 -14.95 13.14 18.43
CA ASP A 286 -13.66 13.16 19.11
C ASP A 286 -12.69 12.23 18.41
N GLN A 287 -11.51 12.73 18.11
CA GLN A 287 -10.49 12.03 17.33
C GLN A 287 -9.19 11.95 18.09
N PHE A 288 -8.45 10.88 17.82
CA PHE A 288 -7.15 10.64 18.42
C PHE A 288 -6.18 10.10 17.37
N SER A 289 -5.01 10.72 17.25
CA SER A 289 -4.02 10.36 16.24
C SER A 289 -2.77 9.75 16.85
N ILE A 290 -2.34 8.64 16.31
CA ILE A 290 -1.12 7.91 16.69
C ILE A 290 -0.28 7.76 15.42
N LEU A 291 1.00 8.12 15.46
CA LEU A 291 1.94 7.74 14.42
C LEU A 291 2.89 6.69 14.95
N VAL A 292 3.22 5.72 14.11
CA VAL A 292 4.26 4.73 14.40
C VAL A 292 5.53 5.14 13.69
N SER A 293 6.65 5.18 14.40
CA SER A 293 7.96 5.58 13.89
C SER A 293 9.07 4.70 14.47
N GLU A 294 10.17 4.63 13.77
CA GLU A 294 11.38 3.92 14.19
C GLU A 294 12.34 4.82 14.99
N ASP A 295 12.23 6.13 14.82
CA ASP A 295 13.12 7.12 15.40
C ASP A 295 12.39 8.13 16.27
N ALA A 296 12.93 8.40 17.45
CA ALA A 296 12.57 9.53 18.30
C ALA A 296 13.24 10.82 17.80
N LEU A 297 12.95 11.22 16.55
CA LEU A 297 13.47 12.48 16.02
C LEU A 297 12.85 13.68 16.77
N PRO A 298 13.49 14.87 16.69
CA PRO A 298 12.86 16.10 17.15
C PRO A 298 11.59 16.34 16.33
N VAL A 299 10.48 15.81 16.84
CA VAL A 299 9.17 15.84 16.20
C VAL A 299 8.51 17.16 16.56
N SER A 300 7.85 17.78 15.59
CA SER A 300 6.95 18.89 15.89
C SER A 300 5.89 18.43 16.89
N LYS A 301 5.58 19.27 17.91
CA LYS A 301 4.56 18.94 18.92
C LYS A 301 3.18 18.64 18.32
N ASP A 302 2.94 19.18 17.13
CA ASP A 302 1.63 19.11 16.47
C ASP A 302 1.55 17.97 15.42
N ILE A 303 2.56 17.07 15.37
CA ILE A 303 2.59 16.02 14.33
C ILE A 303 1.48 14.98 14.52
N ALA A 304 1.19 14.62 15.77
CA ALA A 304 0.10 13.73 16.20
C ALA A 304 -0.08 13.85 17.72
N ASP A 305 -1.15 13.27 18.26
CA ASP A 305 -1.35 13.21 19.72
C ASP A 305 -0.28 12.34 20.37
N TYR A 306 0.11 11.23 19.72
CA TYR A 306 1.18 10.35 20.19
C TYR A 306 2.06 9.83 19.06
N LEU A 307 3.33 9.59 19.42
CA LEU A 307 4.30 8.90 18.59
C LEU A 307 4.72 7.59 19.29
N VAL A 308 4.43 6.46 18.64
CA VAL A 308 4.85 5.13 19.11
C VAL A 308 6.18 4.78 18.46
N LEU A 309 7.18 4.48 19.27
CA LEU A 309 8.48 4.03 18.78
C LEU A 309 8.46 2.51 18.62
N SER A 310 8.49 2.05 17.37
CA SER A 310 8.57 0.62 17.05
C SER A 310 10.01 0.12 17.05
N VAL A 311 10.17 -1.17 17.31
CA VAL A 311 11.45 -1.86 17.09
C VAL A 311 11.41 -2.53 15.73
N GLU A 312 12.41 -2.26 14.90
CA GLU A 312 12.45 -2.80 13.55
C GLU A 312 12.30 -4.33 13.54
N GLN A 313 11.27 -4.77 12.84
CA GLN A 313 11.03 -6.17 12.52
C GLN A 313 10.76 -6.29 11.03
N SER A 314 11.44 -7.24 10.41
CA SER A 314 11.27 -7.51 8.98
C SER A 314 10.44 -8.77 8.76
N LEU A 315 9.60 -8.75 7.73
CA LEU A 315 9.00 -9.98 7.24
C LEU A 315 10.09 -10.96 6.79
N PRO A 316 9.93 -12.26 7.07
CA PRO A 316 10.79 -13.26 6.46
C PRO A 316 10.76 -13.13 4.93
N PRO A 317 11.90 -13.26 4.24
CA PRO A 317 11.94 -13.15 2.79
C PRO A 317 11.01 -14.17 2.11
N THR A 318 10.35 -13.77 1.03
CA THR A 318 9.58 -14.68 0.17
C THR A 318 10.51 -15.34 -0.83
N GLY A 319 10.35 -16.64 -1.05
CA GLY A 319 11.03 -17.34 -2.12
C GLY A 319 10.56 -16.86 -3.50
N LEU A 320 11.49 -16.58 -4.40
CA LEU A 320 11.23 -16.05 -5.72
C LEU A 320 11.61 -17.04 -6.80
N ILE A 321 10.82 -17.10 -7.89
CA ILE A 321 11.17 -17.88 -9.09
C ILE A 321 12.20 -17.15 -9.97
N GLY A 322 12.38 -15.83 -9.76
CA GLY A 322 13.32 -15.00 -10.52
C GLY A 322 12.85 -14.67 -11.94
N ALA A 323 11.55 -14.49 -12.16
CA ALA A 323 10.98 -14.10 -13.45
C ALA A 323 10.21 -12.77 -13.37
N PHE A 324 10.26 -12.01 -14.46
CA PHE A 324 9.34 -10.90 -14.72
C PHE A 324 8.09 -11.48 -15.40
N LEU A 325 6.93 -11.19 -14.82
CA LEU A 325 5.66 -11.75 -15.24
C LEU A 325 4.78 -10.64 -15.80
N GLU A 326 4.11 -10.92 -16.89
CA GLU A 326 3.10 -10.06 -17.51
C GLU A 326 1.78 -10.81 -17.64
N THR A 327 0.67 -10.08 -17.49
CA THR A 327 -0.67 -10.65 -17.63
C THR A 327 -1.29 -10.11 -18.91
N GLU A 328 -1.53 -10.99 -19.88
CA GLU A 328 -2.31 -10.74 -21.07
C GLU A 328 -3.66 -11.46 -20.97
N GLY A 329 -4.73 -10.71 -20.70
CA GLY A 329 -6.04 -11.31 -20.43
C GLY A 329 -5.99 -12.21 -19.19
N LYS A 330 -6.16 -13.54 -19.40
CA LYS A 330 -6.05 -14.54 -18.33
C LYS A 330 -4.70 -15.30 -18.32
N LEU A 331 -3.75 -14.91 -19.16
CA LEU A 331 -2.48 -15.62 -19.30
C LEU A 331 -1.40 -14.91 -18.50
N LEU A 332 -0.73 -15.64 -17.62
CA LEU A 332 0.43 -15.17 -16.87
C LEU A 332 1.70 -15.63 -17.58
N THR A 333 2.33 -14.74 -18.32
CA THR A 333 3.47 -15.02 -19.21
C THR A 333 4.78 -14.57 -18.59
N ILE A 334 5.84 -15.38 -18.78
CA ILE A 334 7.21 -15.01 -18.42
C ILE A 334 7.78 -14.08 -19.49
N GLU A 335 7.94 -12.81 -19.16
CA GLU A 335 8.51 -11.79 -20.06
C GLU A 335 10.02 -11.63 -19.94
N GLY A 336 10.60 -12.10 -18.86
CA GLY A 336 12.03 -12.00 -18.65
C GLY A 336 12.48 -12.66 -17.36
N PHE A 337 13.77 -12.57 -17.10
CA PHE A 337 14.40 -13.21 -15.95
C PHE A 337 15.29 -12.22 -15.19
N SER A 338 15.31 -12.35 -13.87
CA SER A 338 16.29 -11.68 -13.03
C SER A 338 17.69 -12.30 -13.20
N ASN A 339 18.70 -11.62 -12.69
CA ASN A 339 20.09 -12.16 -12.73
C ASN A 339 20.23 -13.48 -11.95
N ASN A 340 19.42 -13.69 -10.91
CA ASN A 340 19.39 -14.89 -10.09
C ASN A 340 18.05 -15.62 -10.28
N SER A 341 17.84 -16.24 -11.45
CA SER A 341 16.57 -16.81 -11.84
C SER A 341 16.55 -18.33 -11.73
N ALA A 342 15.85 -18.86 -10.73
CA ALA A 342 15.65 -20.30 -10.55
C ALA A 342 14.91 -20.93 -11.74
N VAL A 343 13.88 -20.24 -12.24
CA VAL A 343 13.07 -20.76 -13.35
C VAL A 343 13.84 -20.77 -14.69
N LYS A 344 14.74 -19.79 -14.90
CA LYS A 344 15.63 -19.78 -16.07
C LYS A 344 16.63 -20.95 -16.04
N ASP A 345 17.26 -21.17 -14.88
CA ASP A 345 18.24 -22.23 -14.69
C ASP A 345 17.60 -23.62 -14.82
N ALA A 346 16.30 -23.74 -14.50
CA ALA A 346 15.50 -24.94 -14.74
C ALA A 346 15.09 -25.14 -16.22
N GLY A 347 15.52 -24.25 -17.12
CA GLY A 347 15.32 -24.39 -18.57
C GLY A 347 13.98 -23.84 -19.09
N VAL A 348 13.19 -23.15 -18.28
CA VAL A 348 11.95 -22.50 -18.74
C VAL A 348 12.30 -21.28 -19.60
N LYS A 349 11.60 -21.10 -20.70
CA LYS A 349 11.89 -20.06 -21.68
C LYS A 349 11.00 -18.84 -21.50
N LYS A 350 11.47 -17.68 -21.95
CA LYS A 350 10.62 -16.50 -22.14
C LYS A 350 9.44 -16.85 -23.05
N GLY A 351 8.26 -16.32 -22.74
CA GLY A 351 7.01 -16.61 -23.42
C GLY A 351 6.26 -17.85 -22.88
N ALA A 352 6.85 -18.57 -21.92
CA ALA A 352 6.13 -19.66 -21.22
C ALA A 352 4.99 -19.07 -20.38
N VAL A 353 3.85 -19.74 -20.38
CA VAL A 353 2.66 -19.32 -19.62
C VAL A 353 2.55 -20.17 -18.37
N ILE A 354 2.58 -19.55 -17.21
CA ILE A 354 2.40 -20.24 -15.92
C ILE A 354 0.93 -20.62 -15.76
N ILE A 355 0.67 -21.89 -15.43
CA ILE A 355 -0.68 -22.45 -15.25
C ILE A 355 -0.88 -23.13 -13.89
N GLY A 356 0.17 -23.28 -13.09
CA GLY A 356 0.07 -23.88 -11.76
C GLY A 356 1.34 -23.79 -10.96
N VAL A 357 1.20 -23.86 -9.64
CA VAL A 357 2.27 -23.99 -8.65
C VAL A 357 1.86 -25.08 -7.66
N ASP A 358 2.65 -26.12 -7.54
CA ASP A 358 2.33 -27.32 -6.79
C ASP A 358 0.96 -27.87 -7.29
N GLU A 359 0.04 -28.17 -6.40
CA GLU A 359 -1.31 -28.63 -6.74
C GLU A 359 -2.30 -27.48 -7.05
N LYS A 360 -1.85 -26.21 -6.96
CA LYS A 360 -2.72 -25.04 -7.13
C LYS A 360 -2.73 -24.56 -8.58
N GLN A 361 -3.91 -24.48 -9.17
CA GLN A 361 -4.09 -23.87 -10.49
C GLN A 361 -3.83 -22.34 -10.42
N VAL A 362 -3.19 -21.81 -11.45
CA VAL A 362 -2.90 -20.38 -11.62
C VAL A 362 -3.58 -19.91 -12.91
N GLU A 363 -4.54 -19.00 -12.74
CA GLU A 363 -5.29 -18.35 -13.83
C GLU A 363 -5.03 -16.83 -13.88
N SER A 364 -4.36 -16.30 -12.86
CA SER A 364 -4.10 -14.87 -12.70
C SER A 364 -2.79 -14.62 -11.97
N PHE A 365 -2.30 -13.37 -12.05
CA PHE A 365 -1.19 -12.91 -11.23
C PHE A 365 -1.50 -13.02 -9.72
N SER A 366 -2.75 -12.78 -9.33
CA SER A 366 -3.20 -12.92 -7.95
C SER A 366 -3.09 -14.37 -7.46
N ASP A 367 -3.50 -15.34 -8.26
CA ASP A 367 -3.36 -16.78 -7.92
C ASP A 367 -1.90 -17.17 -7.71
N PHE A 368 -1.03 -16.72 -8.63
CA PHE A 368 0.40 -16.97 -8.53
C PHE A 368 1.01 -16.36 -7.26
N LYS A 369 0.72 -15.06 -7.00
CA LYS A 369 1.20 -14.38 -5.78
C LYS A 369 0.72 -15.09 -4.52
N TYR A 370 -0.55 -15.48 -4.47
CA TYR A 370 -1.13 -16.21 -3.35
C TYR A 370 -0.50 -17.60 -3.17
N ALA A 371 -0.18 -18.28 -4.26
CA ALA A 371 0.43 -19.62 -4.21
C ALA A 371 1.85 -19.61 -3.62
N ILE A 372 2.63 -18.54 -3.87
CA ILE A 372 4.03 -18.46 -3.45
C ILE A 372 4.26 -17.59 -2.20
N MET A 373 3.30 -16.79 -1.75
CA MET A 373 3.53 -15.80 -0.69
C MET A 373 4.00 -16.38 0.65
N SER A 374 3.66 -17.65 0.95
CA SER A 374 4.09 -18.34 2.17
C SER A 374 5.40 -19.13 2.02
N LYS A 375 5.93 -19.21 0.79
CA LYS A 375 7.16 -19.92 0.49
C LYS A 375 8.38 -19.07 0.84
N LYS A 376 9.46 -19.74 1.21
CA LYS A 376 10.74 -19.12 1.60
C LYS A 376 11.84 -19.43 0.58
N PRO A 377 12.92 -18.65 0.54
CA PRO A 377 14.13 -19.07 -0.19
C PRO A 377 14.59 -20.45 0.29
N GLY A 378 14.94 -21.33 -0.66
CA GLY A 378 15.28 -22.73 -0.41
C GLY A 378 14.08 -23.71 -0.47
N ASP A 379 12.84 -23.23 -0.40
CA ASP A 379 11.68 -24.09 -0.63
C ASP A 379 11.62 -24.53 -2.10
N THR A 380 11.22 -25.78 -2.30
CA THR A 380 10.99 -26.33 -3.66
C THR A 380 9.52 -26.24 -4.00
N ILE A 381 9.24 -25.88 -5.26
CA ILE A 381 7.89 -25.90 -5.85
C ILE A 381 7.90 -26.62 -7.18
N ASP A 382 6.77 -27.21 -7.54
CA ASP A 382 6.52 -27.73 -8.88
C ASP A 382 5.81 -26.67 -9.71
N LEU A 383 6.52 -26.06 -10.66
CA LEU A 383 5.97 -25.06 -11.57
C LEU A 383 5.38 -25.76 -12.81
N HIS A 384 4.09 -25.58 -13.03
CA HIS A 384 3.38 -26.05 -14.22
C HIS A 384 3.24 -24.92 -15.22
N TYR A 385 3.60 -25.15 -16.48
CA TYR A 385 3.57 -24.13 -17.51
C TYR A 385 3.27 -24.69 -18.90
N LEU A 386 2.82 -23.82 -19.79
CA LEU A 386 2.71 -24.08 -21.21
C LEU A 386 3.95 -23.53 -21.90
N ASP A 387 4.69 -24.38 -22.57
CA ASP A 387 5.85 -23.99 -23.41
C ASP A 387 5.38 -23.79 -24.86
N ASN A 388 6.03 -22.89 -25.58
CA ASN A 388 5.81 -22.74 -27.01
C ASN A 388 6.57 -23.85 -27.74
N ALA A 389 5.86 -24.92 -28.08
CA ALA A 389 6.40 -25.99 -28.92
C ALA A 389 6.54 -25.51 -30.38
N GLU A 390 7.46 -26.15 -31.13
CA GLU A 390 7.55 -25.99 -32.58
C GLU A 390 6.17 -26.25 -33.25
N ALA A 391 5.81 -25.42 -34.23
CA ALA A 391 4.53 -25.45 -34.96
C ALA A 391 3.32 -24.84 -34.22
N GLY A 392 3.51 -23.91 -33.24
CA GLY A 392 2.40 -23.13 -32.67
C GLY A 392 1.49 -23.91 -31.70
N ARG A 393 1.86 -25.12 -31.29
CA ARG A 393 1.19 -25.87 -30.23
C ARG A 393 1.81 -25.54 -28.90
N LYS A 394 0.96 -25.28 -27.87
CA LYS A 394 1.40 -25.15 -26.49
C LYS A 394 1.50 -26.54 -25.86
N GLU A 395 2.67 -26.89 -25.34
CA GLU A 395 2.91 -28.14 -24.61
C GLU A 395 2.88 -27.91 -23.11
N ARG A 396 2.12 -28.71 -22.37
CA ARG A 396 2.09 -28.65 -20.91
C ARG A 396 3.33 -29.33 -20.34
N LYS A 397 4.09 -28.60 -19.53
CA LYS A 397 5.30 -29.09 -18.86
C LYS A 397 5.23 -28.80 -17.36
N SER A 398 6.05 -29.54 -16.64
CA SER A 398 6.28 -29.29 -15.21
C SER A 398 7.77 -29.34 -14.92
N VAL A 399 8.23 -28.49 -14.00
CA VAL A 399 9.61 -28.50 -13.54
C VAL A 399 9.64 -28.16 -12.04
N SER A 400 10.44 -28.92 -11.31
CA SER A 400 10.71 -28.66 -9.89
C SER A 400 11.82 -27.61 -9.78
N ILE A 401 11.56 -26.53 -9.03
CA ILE A 401 12.50 -25.42 -8.85
C ILE A 401 12.67 -25.09 -7.36
N GLU A 402 13.90 -24.82 -6.96
CA GLU A 402 14.23 -24.29 -5.65
C GLU A 402 14.15 -22.75 -5.70
N LEU A 403 13.32 -22.16 -4.86
CA LEU A 403 13.10 -20.71 -4.78
C LEU A 403 14.33 -19.99 -4.18
N ARG A 404 14.57 -18.76 -4.60
CA ARG A 404 15.73 -17.95 -4.19
C ARG A 404 15.34 -16.68 -3.48
#